data_40c3b1f722bfb26c453969d3d9bbf747
#
_entry.id   40c3b1f722bfb26c453969d3d9bbf747
#
_cell.length_a   1.000
_cell.length_b   1.000
_cell.length_c   1.000
_cell.angle_alpha   90.00
_cell.angle_beta   90.00
_cell.angle_gamma   90.00
#
_symmetry.space_group_name_H-M   'P 1'
#
loop_
_entity.id
_entity.type
_entity.pdbx_description
1 polymer ?
#
loop_
_entity_poly.entity_id
_entity_poly.type
_entity_poly.pdbx_seq_one_letter_code
_entity_poly.pdbx_strand_id
1 'polypeptide(L)'
;MGFEGVSAQEFDAAAIKSKIRKIVPAVKAKAAKLDEQVRTVLEAAADKFDADVAPSADALAWANKAKPALAALRQAMATADAELTDTQDAHVAELEDLANTIAGDIEGEKNARQWAIAQMPVFMYLDEYPELNGHQNVAEFLQRKEQNQQTPADVNFEKMCKVAGLRPQELQSLLGQKV
;
A
#
# COMPACT_ATOMS: atom_id res chain seq x y z
N MET A 1 -14.96 -13.37 -2.38
CA MET A 1 -14.12 -12.71 -1.39
C MET A 1 -14.07 -11.24 -1.79
N GLY A 2 -14.78 -10.38 -1.04
CA GLY A 2 -14.80 -8.95 -1.29
C GLY A 2 -13.47 -8.33 -0.89
N PHE A 3 -13.15 -7.19 -1.44
CA PHE A 3 -12.08 -6.30 -0.99
C PHE A 3 -12.46 -5.67 0.38
N GLU A 4 -12.61 -6.50 1.41
CA GLU A 4 -12.77 -6.04 2.77
C GLU A 4 -11.40 -5.62 3.28
N GLY A 5 -11.02 -4.37 3.06
CA GLY A 5 -9.74 -3.83 3.50
C GLY A 5 -9.21 -2.67 2.65
N VAL A 6 -9.82 -2.39 1.51
CA VAL A 6 -9.65 -1.10 0.84
C VAL A 6 -10.83 -0.25 1.29
N SER A 7 -10.84 0.17 2.55
CA SER A 7 -11.71 1.25 2.92
C SER A 7 -11.14 2.48 2.23
N ALA A 8 -11.77 2.89 1.13
CA ALA A 8 -11.78 4.29 0.76
C ALA A 8 -12.47 5.02 1.90
N GLN A 9 -11.80 5.14 3.05
CA GLN A 9 -12.25 6.05 4.06
C GLN A 9 -12.23 7.40 3.38
N GLU A 10 -13.41 8.00 3.28
CA GLU A 10 -13.58 9.27 2.61
C GLU A 10 -12.62 10.27 3.24
N PHE A 11 -11.54 10.57 2.52
CA PHE A 11 -10.59 11.61 2.87
C PHE A 11 -11.28 12.94 2.58
N ASP A 12 -12.13 13.38 3.52
CA ASP A 12 -12.84 14.65 3.41
C ASP A 12 -11.91 15.82 3.78
N ALA A 13 -11.29 16.37 2.76
CA ALA A 13 -10.43 17.54 2.90
C ALA A 13 -11.15 18.76 3.50
N ALA A 14 -12.45 18.91 3.28
CA ALA A 14 -13.23 20.02 3.81
C ALA A 14 -13.46 19.84 5.33
N ALA A 15 -13.76 18.62 5.76
CA ALA A 15 -13.90 18.30 7.18
C ALA A 15 -12.61 18.49 7.94
N ILE A 16 -11.47 18.01 7.40
CA ILE A 16 -10.14 18.21 7.99
C ILE A 16 -9.85 19.71 8.15
N LYS A 17 -10.04 20.49 7.09
CA LYS A 17 -9.80 21.93 7.09
C LYS A 17 -10.68 22.69 8.10
N SER A 18 -11.93 22.24 8.27
CA SER A 18 -12.86 22.79 9.26
C SER A 18 -12.38 22.53 10.69
N LYS A 19 -11.85 21.35 10.99
CA LYS A 19 -11.30 20.99 12.30
C LYS A 19 -10.04 21.79 12.63
N ILE A 20 -9.10 21.89 11.69
CA ILE A 20 -7.89 22.69 11.86
C ILE A 20 -8.21 24.15 12.20
N ARG A 21 -9.17 24.76 11.48
CA ARG A 21 -9.63 26.13 11.73
C ARG A 21 -10.23 26.35 13.11
N LYS A 22 -10.71 25.33 13.79
CA LYS A 22 -11.21 25.40 15.14
C LYS A 22 -10.11 25.17 16.20
N ILE A 23 -9.14 24.30 15.89
CA ILE A 23 -8.06 23.92 16.81
C ILE A 23 -6.98 25.02 16.88
N VAL A 24 -6.45 25.45 15.74
CA VAL A 24 -5.30 26.37 15.69
C VAL A 24 -5.54 27.70 16.43
N PRO A 25 -6.66 28.42 16.23
CA PRO A 25 -6.94 29.64 16.97
C PRO A 25 -7.11 29.39 18.47
N ALA A 26 -7.68 28.25 18.85
CA ALA A 26 -7.88 27.90 20.26
C ALA A 26 -6.54 27.66 20.97
N VAL A 27 -5.61 26.93 20.33
CA VAL A 27 -4.26 26.70 20.85
C VAL A 27 -3.50 28.04 20.98
N LYS A 28 -3.54 28.89 19.96
CA LYS A 28 -2.91 30.24 20.01
C LYS A 28 -3.51 31.13 21.08
N ALA A 29 -4.81 31.10 21.28
CA ALA A 29 -5.46 31.85 22.34
C ALA A 29 -5.07 31.37 23.76
N LYS A 30 -4.76 30.08 23.92
CA LYS A 30 -4.20 29.52 25.17
C LYS A 30 -2.74 29.96 25.33
N ALA A 31 -1.93 29.83 24.25
CA ALA A 31 -0.54 30.25 24.24
C ALA A 31 -0.34 31.72 24.66
N ALA A 32 -1.22 32.62 24.22
CA ALA A 32 -1.16 34.05 24.55
C ALA A 32 -1.25 34.35 26.05
N LYS A 33 -1.71 33.40 26.88
CA LYS A 33 -1.83 33.53 28.32
C LYS A 33 -0.65 32.98 29.13
N LEU A 34 0.34 32.39 28.43
CA LEU A 34 1.48 31.72 29.02
C LEU A 34 2.73 32.59 28.96
N ASP A 35 3.76 32.18 29.71
CA ASP A 35 5.07 32.81 29.67
C ASP A 35 5.70 32.74 28.26
N GLU A 36 6.52 33.71 27.93
CA GLU A 36 7.04 33.91 26.57
C GLU A 36 7.76 32.69 25.99
N GLN A 37 8.50 31.94 26.80
CA GLN A 37 9.19 30.74 26.35
C GLN A 37 8.21 29.61 25.98
N VAL A 38 7.24 29.37 26.85
CA VAL A 38 6.22 28.31 26.64
C VAL A 38 5.28 28.72 25.51
N ARG A 39 4.92 30.01 25.43
CA ARG A 39 4.12 30.56 24.33
C ARG A 39 4.76 30.31 22.99
N THR A 40 6.06 30.63 22.83
CA THR A 40 6.77 30.44 21.57
C THR A 40 6.78 28.97 21.11
N VAL A 41 6.97 28.03 22.04
CA VAL A 41 6.95 26.59 21.74
C VAL A 41 5.56 26.15 21.29
N LEU A 42 4.52 26.59 22.00
CA LEU A 42 3.14 26.18 21.71
C LEU A 42 2.62 26.81 20.40
N GLU A 43 2.97 28.08 20.12
CA GLU A 43 2.66 28.74 18.84
C GLU A 43 3.37 28.06 17.68
N ALA A 44 4.66 27.71 17.82
CA ALA A 44 5.40 26.97 16.81
C ALA A 44 4.80 25.59 16.53
N ALA A 45 4.36 24.89 17.59
CA ALA A 45 3.67 23.61 17.43
C ALA A 45 2.32 23.77 16.71
N ALA A 46 1.56 24.84 17.01
CA ALA A 46 0.30 25.14 16.33
C ALA A 46 0.50 25.52 14.86
N ASP A 47 1.55 26.28 14.53
CA ASP A 47 1.87 26.64 13.16
C ASP A 47 2.33 25.43 12.33
N LYS A 48 3.15 24.57 12.94
CA LYS A 48 3.55 23.30 12.33
C LYS A 48 2.35 22.38 12.13
N PHE A 49 1.45 22.27 13.10
CA PHE A 49 0.21 21.52 12.98
C PHE A 49 -0.65 22.05 11.81
N ASP A 50 -0.83 23.36 11.70
CA ASP A 50 -1.60 23.98 10.60
C ASP A 50 -1.00 23.64 9.23
N ALA A 51 0.32 23.69 9.11
CA ALA A 51 1.03 23.41 7.86
C ALA A 51 1.03 21.93 7.47
N ASP A 52 1.33 21.03 8.43
CA ASP A 52 1.55 19.61 8.17
C ASP A 52 0.24 18.80 8.13
N VAL A 53 -0.83 19.26 8.83
CA VAL A 53 -2.15 18.62 8.82
C VAL A 53 -3.05 19.20 7.73
N ALA A 54 -2.60 20.23 7.00
CA ALA A 54 -3.32 20.74 5.85
C ALA A 54 -3.61 19.62 4.82
N PRO A 55 -4.85 19.48 4.33
CA PRO A 55 -5.22 18.42 3.41
C PRO A 55 -4.39 18.46 2.13
N SER A 56 -3.92 17.30 1.70
CA SER A 56 -3.22 17.09 0.42
C SER A 56 -4.04 16.18 -0.49
N ALA A 57 -3.66 16.10 -1.77
CA ALA A 57 -4.31 15.20 -2.73
C ALA A 57 -3.99 13.71 -2.45
N ASP A 58 -2.90 13.45 -1.76
CA ASP A 58 -2.45 12.11 -1.38
C ASP A 58 -2.73 11.90 0.12
N ALA A 59 -3.67 11.02 0.43
CA ALA A 59 -4.09 10.72 1.79
C ALA A 59 -2.96 10.08 2.62
N LEU A 60 -2.14 9.19 2.02
CA LEU A 60 -1.03 8.55 2.72
C LEU A 60 0.09 9.54 3.04
N ALA A 61 0.43 10.40 2.08
CA ALA A 61 1.40 11.47 2.30
C ALA A 61 0.91 12.45 3.37
N TRP A 62 -0.39 12.74 3.40
CA TRP A 62 -1.02 13.52 4.47
C TRP A 62 -0.88 12.82 5.82
N ALA A 63 -1.27 11.56 5.95
CA ALA A 63 -1.21 10.82 7.21
C ALA A 63 0.20 10.76 7.79
N ASN A 64 1.21 10.53 6.93
CA ASN A 64 2.61 10.49 7.34
C ASN A 64 3.13 11.83 7.88
N LYS A 65 2.59 12.96 7.44
CA LYS A 65 2.90 14.29 7.97
C LYS A 65 2.06 14.64 9.19
N ALA A 66 0.77 14.30 9.17
CA ALA A 66 -0.18 14.64 10.22
C ALA A 66 0.15 13.92 11.54
N LYS A 67 0.51 12.64 11.53
CA LYS A 67 0.83 11.88 12.75
C LYS A 67 1.89 12.55 13.63
N PRO A 68 3.11 12.86 13.13
CA PRO A 68 4.11 13.51 13.95
C PRO A 68 3.71 14.94 14.35
N ALA A 69 2.94 15.67 13.54
CA ALA A 69 2.49 17.01 13.86
C ALA A 69 1.43 17.00 14.99
N LEU A 70 0.49 16.06 14.94
CA LEU A 70 -0.51 15.85 16.01
C LEU A 70 0.16 15.44 17.32
N ALA A 71 1.11 14.51 17.29
CA ALA A 71 1.87 14.10 18.47
C ALA A 71 2.68 15.29 19.07
N ALA A 72 3.32 16.08 18.23
CA ALA A 72 4.07 17.26 18.65
C ALA A 72 3.16 18.32 19.28
N LEU A 73 1.96 18.55 18.74
CA LEU A 73 0.96 19.43 19.31
C LEU A 73 0.51 18.94 20.70
N ARG A 74 0.19 17.66 20.84
CA ARG A 74 -0.17 17.04 22.14
C ARG A 74 0.94 17.20 23.17
N GLN A 75 2.18 16.95 22.77
CA GLN A 75 3.33 17.09 23.66
C GLN A 75 3.56 18.54 24.08
N ALA A 76 3.47 19.50 23.17
CA ALA A 76 3.62 20.93 23.46
C ALA A 76 2.51 21.41 24.42
N MET A 77 1.28 20.96 24.23
CA MET A 77 0.17 21.29 25.11
C MET A 77 0.34 20.69 26.50
N ALA A 78 0.76 19.43 26.61
CA ALA A 78 1.03 18.80 27.90
C ALA A 78 2.17 19.50 28.64
N THR A 79 3.23 19.92 27.93
CA THR A 79 4.34 20.68 28.54
C THR A 79 3.91 22.06 29.00
N ALA A 80 2.95 22.67 28.30
CA ALA A 80 2.40 23.99 28.62
C ALA A 80 1.30 23.96 29.68
N ASP A 81 0.90 22.81 30.19
CA ASP A 81 -0.27 22.59 31.02
C ASP A 81 -1.53 23.27 30.44
N ALA A 82 -1.66 23.19 29.11
CA ALA A 82 -2.73 23.84 28.37
C ALA A 82 -3.74 22.79 27.89
N GLU A 83 -4.95 22.85 28.42
CA GLU A 83 -6.03 21.93 28.06
C GLU A 83 -6.94 22.53 26.97
N LEU A 84 -7.32 21.73 26.00
CA LEU A 84 -8.38 22.05 25.06
C LEU A 84 -9.75 21.82 25.69
N THR A 85 -10.78 22.41 25.11
CA THR A 85 -12.15 22.03 25.44
C THR A 85 -12.46 20.64 24.94
N ASP A 86 -13.40 19.92 25.55
CA ASP A 86 -13.81 18.56 25.14
C ASP A 86 -14.08 18.45 23.62
N THR A 87 -14.75 19.47 23.07
CA THR A 87 -15.04 19.51 21.62
C THR A 87 -13.78 19.65 20.76
N GLN A 88 -12.80 20.44 21.21
CA GLN A 88 -11.56 20.65 20.49
C GLN A 88 -10.65 19.41 20.60
N ASP A 89 -10.62 18.81 21.77
CA ASP A 89 -9.89 17.57 22.01
C ASP A 89 -10.48 16.42 21.18
N ALA A 90 -11.79 16.31 21.09
CA ALA A 90 -12.46 15.36 20.22
C ALA A 90 -12.08 15.56 18.74
N HIS A 91 -11.95 16.81 18.26
CA HIS A 91 -11.50 17.07 16.90
C HIS A 91 -10.04 16.66 16.67
N VAL A 92 -9.16 16.81 17.66
CA VAL A 92 -7.77 16.32 17.58
C VAL A 92 -7.76 14.80 17.55
N ALA A 93 -8.52 14.13 18.42
CA ALA A 93 -8.63 12.68 18.44
C ALA A 93 -9.16 12.11 17.10
N GLU A 94 -10.19 12.72 16.54
CA GLU A 94 -10.71 12.32 15.22
C GLU A 94 -9.66 12.44 14.09
N LEU A 95 -8.80 13.47 14.13
CA LEU A 95 -7.70 13.62 13.17
C LEU A 95 -6.58 12.57 13.41
N GLU A 96 -6.30 12.25 14.68
CA GLU A 96 -5.35 11.19 15.05
C GLU A 96 -5.84 9.82 14.57
N ASP A 97 -7.10 9.49 14.79
CA ASP A 97 -7.70 8.23 14.34
C ASP A 97 -7.71 8.12 12.83
N LEU A 98 -8.07 9.19 12.12
CA LEU A 98 -8.04 9.23 10.67
C LEU A 98 -6.61 9.01 10.13
N ALA A 99 -5.62 9.73 10.69
CA ALA A 99 -4.22 9.60 10.28
C ALA A 99 -3.67 8.19 10.60
N ASN A 100 -4.04 7.60 11.72
CA ASN A 100 -3.65 6.24 12.09
C ASN A 100 -4.27 5.20 11.16
N THR A 101 -5.55 5.35 10.83
CA THR A 101 -6.26 4.44 9.94
C THR A 101 -5.66 4.48 8.53
N ILE A 102 -5.45 5.68 7.97
CA ILE A 102 -4.84 5.83 6.64
C ILE A 102 -3.40 5.29 6.63
N ALA A 103 -2.60 5.58 7.65
CA ALA A 103 -1.23 5.07 7.74
C ALA A 103 -1.16 3.56 7.97
N GLY A 104 -2.19 2.97 8.61
CA GLY A 104 -2.29 1.53 8.85
C GLY A 104 -2.68 0.73 7.60
N ASP A 105 -3.24 1.38 6.60
CA ASP A 105 -3.76 0.73 5.37
C ASP A 105 -2.66 0.40 4.33
N ILE A 106 -1.39 0.72 4.63
CA ILE A 106 -0.23 0.37 3.76
C ILE A 106 -0.17 -1.14 3.50
N GLU A 107 -0.53 -1.95 4.48
CA GLU A 107 -0.53 -3.41 4.36
C GLU A 107 -1.69 -3.89 3.49
N GLY A 108 -2.84 -3.24 3.57
CA GLY A 108 -3.99 -3.48 2.70
C GLY A 108 -3.67 -3.16 1.23
N GLU A 109 -2.99 -2.05 0.95
CA GLU A 109 -2.55 -1.71 -0.41
C GLU A 109 -1.55 -2.72 -0.98
N LYS A 110 -0.56 -3.14 -0.18
CA LYS A 110 0.39 -4.18 -0.58
C LYS A 110 -0.31 -5.51 -0.89
N ASN A 111 -1.23 -5.92 -0.03
CA ASN A 111 -1.99 -7.15 -0.20
C ASN A 111 -2.89 -7.08 -1.43
N ALA A 112 -3.57 -5.96 -1.67
CA ALA A 112 -4.38 -5.72 -2.87
C ALA A 112 -3.54 -5.75 -4.15
N ARG A 113 -2.35 -5.14 -4.12
CA ARG A 113 -1.41 -5.16 -5.25
C ARG A 113 -0.88 -6.56 -5.53
N GLN A 114 -0.50 -7.31 -4.50
CA GLN A 114 -0.03 -8.69 -4.65
C GLN A 114 -1.15 -9.60 -5.20
N TRP A 115 -2.36 -9.43 -4.68
CA TRP A 115 -3.52 -10.17 -5.17
C TRP A 115 -3.80 -9.83 -6.65
N ALA A 116 -3.82 -8.55 -7.02
CA ALA A 116 -4.02 -8.11 -8.40
C ALA A 116 -2.96 -8.68 -9.34
N ILE A 117 -1.68 -8.65 -8.94
CA ILE A 117 -0.57 -9.23 -9.72
C ILE A 117 -0.77 -10.75 -9.87
N ALA A 118 -1.20 -11.45 -8.82
CA ALA A 118 -1.46 -12.89 -8.85
C ALA A 118 -2.65 -13.27 -9.76
N GLN A 119 -3.61 -12.36 -9.98
CA GLN A 119 -4.75 -12.55 -10.88
C GLN A 119 -4.46 -12.09 -12.31
N MET A 120 -3.36 -11.39 -12.55
CA MET A 120 -3.01 -10.95 -13.89
C MET A 120 -2.68 -12.16 -14.78
N PRO A 121 -3.29 -12.28 -15.97
CA PRO A 121 -2.93 -13.33 -16.90
C PRO A 121 -1.45 -13.20 -17.28
N VAL A 122 -0.77 -14.33 -17.34
CA VAL A 122 0.62 -14.36 -17.84
C VAL A 122 0.60 -14.11 -19.33
N PHE A 123 1.02 -12.91 -19.74
CA PHE A 123 1.21 -12.60 -21.16
C PHE A 123 2.55 -13.19 -21.59
N MET A 124 2.51 -14.11 -22.54
CA MET A 124 3.71 -14.56 -23.24
C MET A 124 3.81 -13.84 -24.57
N TYR A 125 4.85 -13.05 -24.73
CA TYR A 125 5.21 -12.50 -26.01
C TYR A 125 6.03 -13.58 -26.78
N LEU A 126 5.48 -14.07 -27.88
CA LEU A 126 6.18 -14.97 -28.77
C LEU A 126 6.73 -14.11 -29.92
N ASP A 127 8.01 -13.81 -29.89
CA ASP A 127 8.70 -12.96 -30.86
C ASP A 127 8.77 -13.61 -32.26
N GLU A 128 8.74 -14.95 -32.30
CA GLU A 128 8.65 -15.74 -33.52
C GLU A 128 7.57 -16.81 -33.27
N TYR A 129 6.71 -17.01 -34.27
CA TYR A 129 5.86 -18.21 -34.31
C TYR A 129 6.78 -19.41 -34.44
N PRO A 130 7.06 -20.16 -33.40
CA PRO A 130 7.85 -21.37 -33.55
C PRO A 130 7.04 -22.32 -34.41
N GLU A 131 7.67 -22.96 -35.35
CA GLU A 131 7.08 -24.12 -36.02
C GLU A 131 6.76 -25.15 -34.95
N LEU A 132 5.49 -25.19 -34.55
CA LEU A 132 4.97 -26.22 -33.67
C LEU A 132 4.86 -27.46 -34.54
N ASN A 133 5.87 -28.32 -34.51
CA ASN A 133 5.75 -29.68 -35.06
C ASN A 133 4.56 -30.32 -34.32
N GLY A 134 3.53 -30.73 -35.06
CA GLY A 134 2.30 -31.27 -34.50
C GLY A 134 2.46 -32.52 -33.61
N HIS A 135 3.68 -33.01 -33.45
CA HIS A 135 4.05 -34.15 -32.62
C HIS A 135 5.33 -33.87 -31.87
N GLN A 136 5.28 -33.89 -30.54
CA GLN A 136 6.45 -33.83 -29.68
C GLN A 136 6.61 -35.18 -28.96
N ASN A 137 7.74 -35.83 -29.17
CA ASN A 137 8.09 -37.02 -28.40
C ASN A 137 8.63 -36.60 -27.03
N VAL A 138 7.81 -36.77 -26.00
CA VAL A 138 8.14 -36.32 -24.62
C VAL A 138 9.35 -37.07 -24.07
N ALA A 139 9.52 -38.35 -24.38
CA ALA A 139 10.66 -39.14 -23.92
C ALA A 139 11.99 -38.63 -24.52
N GLU A 140 12.02 -38.40 -25.82
CA GLU A 140 13.19 -37.82 -26.52
C GLU A 140 13.48 -36.40 -26.05
N PHE A 141 12.44 -35.58 -25.81
CA PHE A 141 12.59 -34.25 -25.23
C PHE A 141 13.30 -34.30 -23.85
N LEU A 142 12.85 -35.17 -22.95
CA LEU A 142 13.45 -35.32 -21.62
C LEU A 142 14.92 -35.79 -21.73
N GLN A 143 15.20 -36.73 -22.60
CA GLN A 143 16.56 -37.19 -22.83
C GLN A 143 17.49 -36.08 -23.39
N ARG A 144 17.03 -35.29 -24.37
CA ARG A 144 17.80 -34.14 -24.89
C ARG A 144 17.98 -33.05 -23.82
N LYS A 145 16.98 -32.86 -22.96
CA LYS A 145 17.07 -31.91 -21.85
C LYS A 145 18.14 -32.32 -20.83
N GLU A 146 18.21 -33.60 -20.47
CA GLU A 146 19.24 -34.12 -19.55
C GLU A 146 20.65 -33.98 -20.13
N GLN A 147 20.76 -34.12 -21.47
CA GLN A 147 22.03 -34.00 -22.17
C GLN A 147 22.42 -32.56 -22.54
N ASN A 148 21.61 -31.55 -22.15
CA ASN A 148 21.78 -30.15 -22.58
C ASN A 148 21.83 -29.95 -24.11
N GLN A 149 21.10 -30.79 -24.88
CA GLN A 149 21.02 -30.77 -26.33
C GLN A 149 19.63 -30.38 -26.82
N GLN A 150 18.97 -29.48 -26.12
CA GLN A 150 17.63 -29.02 -26.48
C GLN A 150 17.62 -28.30 -27.84
N THR A 151 16.66 -28.65 -28.68
CA THR A 151 16.38 -27.95 -29.93
C THR A 151 15.50 -26.71 -29.64
N PRO A 152 15.38 -25.74 -30.57
CA PRO A 152 14.44 -24.65 -30.47
C PRO A 152 12.98 -25.12 -30.23
N ALA A 153 12.57 -26.21 -30.85
CA ALA A 153 11.27 -26.82 -30.67
C ALA A 153 11.07 -27.35 -29.23
N ASP A 154 12.13 -27.92 -28.64
CA ASP A 154 12.10 -28.39 -27.23
C ASP A 154 11.94 -27.25 -26.26
N VAL A 155 12.64 -26.13 -26.50
CA VAL A 155 12.52 -24.92 -25.68
C VAL A 155 11.09 -24.36 -25.76
N ASN A 156 10.48 -24.34 -26.91
CA ASN A 156 9.10 -23.88 -27.10
C ASN A 156 8.10 -24.83 -26.44
N PHE A 157 8.30 -26.14 -26.58
CA PHE A 157 7.47 -27.14 -25.89
C PHE A 157 7.53 -26.96 -24.36
N GLU A 158 8.71 -26.74 -23.80
CA GLU A 158 8.88 -26.49 -22.36
C GLU A 158 8.16 -25.22 -21.91
N LYS A 159 8.28 -24.15 -22.71
CA LYS A 159 7.53 -22.89 -22.43
C LYS A 159 6.02 -23.13 -22.45
N MET A 160 5.51 -23.84 -23.43
CA MET A 160 4.08 -24.18 -23.54
C MET A 160 3.59 -25.02 -22.36
N CYS A 161 4.36 -26.04 -21.96
CA CYS A 161 4.04 -26.84 -20.78
C CYS A 161 3.96 -25.97 -19.54
N LYS A 162 4.90 -25.05 -19.36
CA LYS A 162 4.91 -24.12 -18.22
C LYS A 162 3.67 -23.22 -18.19
N VAL A 163 3.24 -22.71 -19.34
CA VAL A 163 2.03 -21.89 -19.45
C VAL A 163 0.77 -22.68 -19.15
N ALA A 164 0.71 -23.90 -19.67
CA ALA A 164 -0.42 -24.81 -19.46
C ALA A 164 -0.44 -25.42 -18.04
N GLY A 165 0.54 -25.10 -17.18
CA GLY A 165 0.67 -25.70 -15.85
C GLY A 165 1.00 -27.20 -15.90
N LEU A 166 1.54 -27.67 -17.02
CA LEU A 166 1.89 -29.08 -17.23
C LEU A 166 3.37 -29.30 -16.94
N ARG A 167 3.68 -30.47 -16.38
CA ARG A 167 5.06 -30.93 -16.21
C ARG A 167 5.38 -32.01 -17.25
N PRO A 168 6.42 -31.86 -18.09
CA PRO A 168 6.72 -32.87 -19.09
C PRO A 168 6.91 -34.28 -18.54
N GLN A 169 7.46 -34.42 -17.33
CA GLN A 169 7.62 -35.71 -16.64
C GLN A 169 6.28 -36.38 -16.32
N GLU A 170 5.29 -35.57 -15.89
CA GLU A 170 3.94 -36.08 -15.60
C GLU A 170 3.23 -36.50 -16.89
N LEU A 171 3.42 -35.78 -18.00
CA LEU A 171 2.90 -36.16 -19.32
C LEU A 171 3.44 -37.53 -19.77
N GLN A 172 4.72 -37.78 -19.54
CA GLN A 172 5.32 -39.09 -19.87
C GLN A 172 4.70 -40.23 -19.08
N SER A 173 4.46 -40.02 -17.79
CA SER A 173 3.84 -41.01 -16.90
C SER A 173 2.40 -41.32 -17.30
N LEU A 174 1.63 -40.30 -17.72
CA LEU A 174 0.25 -40.46 -18.20
C LEU A 174 0.17 -41.22 -19.54
N LEU A 175 1.13 -41.00 -20.43
CA LEU A 175 1.19 -41.71 -21.70
C LEU A 175 1.58 -43.20 -21.51
N GLY A 176 2.38 -43.52 -20.48
CA GLY A 176 2.76 -44.90 -20.14
C GLY A 176 1.65 -45.70 -19.45
N GLN A 177 0.60 -45.03 -18.92
CA GLN A 177 -0.54 -45.70 -18.27
C GLN A 177 -1.67 -46.13 -19.26
N LYS A 178 -1.57 -45.80 -20.53
CA LYS A 178 -2.57 -46.07 -21.58
C LYS A 178 -2.19 -47.26 -22.47
N VAL A 179 -1.48 -48.25 -21.95
CA VAL A 179 -1.28 -49.56 -22.65
C VAL A 179 -2.03 -50.64 -21.92
#